data_644263dda7c02572fa8f6305171ba6d1
#
_entry.id   644263dda7c02572fa8f6305171ba6d1
#
_cell.length_a   1.000
_cell.length_b   1.000
_cell.length_c   1.000
_cell.angle_alpha   90.00
_cell.angle_beta   90.00
_cell.angle_gamma   90.00
#
_symmetry.space_group_name_H-M   'P 1'
#
loop_
_entity.id
_entity.type
_entity.pdbx_description
1 polymer ?
#
loop_
_entity_poly.entity_id
_entity_poly.type
_entity_poly.pdbx_seq_one_letter_code
_entity_poly.pdbx_strand_id
1 'polypeptide(L)'
;ALPESQIAEFVKKLSGLSAPGQAMAEVLEQAQAALADERWMDAQEGFAQVLQQEPENGAAIAGLVRTLLGAGSGEQAQALLDSLEDSLRKVPEVESAAQAVALASQAAAKAGRIPELEHRLAQNPVDHQARHDLAEALYGAGRNQEAIDHLLMIIKANRDWNEQAARQLLLKIFDALGASHDLTLAGRRRLSTILFS
;
A
#
# COMPACT_ATOMS: atom_id res chain seq x y z
N ALA A 1 -1.32 -60.71 16.38
CA ALA A 1 -2.11 -59.52 15.99
C ALA A 1 -1.95 -58.48 17.10
N LEU A 2 -1.58 -57.29 16.78
CA LEU A 2 -1.47 -56.17 17.73
C LEU A 2 -2.89 -55.82 18.23
N PRO A 3 -3.08 -55.52 19.53
CA PRO A 3 -4.37 -55.12 20.09
C PRO A 3 -4.84 -53.83 19.43
N GLU A 4 -6.16 -53.66 19.16
CA GLU A 4 -6.76 -52.48 18.56
C GLU A 4 -6.40 -51.14 19.27
N SER A 5 -6.18 -51.21 20.60
CA SER A 5 -5.73 -50.05 21.37
C SER A 5 -4.34 -49.55 20.98
N GLN A 6 -3.41 -50.47 20.63
CA GLN A 6 -2.06 -50.08 20.21
C GLN A 6 -2.05 -49.54 18.75
N ILE A 7 -2.98 -50.02 17.93
CA ILE A 7 -3.17 -49.48 16.57
C ILE A 7 -3.77 -48.06 16.67
N ALA A 8 -4.73 -47.83 17.56
CA ALA A 8 -5.32 -46.53 17.80
C ALA A 8 -4.28 -45.49 18.36
N GLU A 9 -3.41 -45.91 19.30
CA GLU A 9 -2.31 -45.08 19.80
C GLU A 9 -1.26 -44.79 18.72
N PHE A 10 -0.94 -45.75 17.87
CA PHE A 10 0.00 -45.60 16.78
C PHE A 10 -0.55 -44.68 15.70
N VAL A 11 -1.84 -44.78 15.34
CA VAL A 11 -2.53 -43.85 14.43
C VAL A 11 -2.61 -42.46 15.03
N LYS A 12 -2.87 -42.32 16.34
CA LYS A 12 -2.87 -41.05 17.05
C LYS A 12 -1.46 -40.41 17.12
N LYS A 13 -0.43 -41.22 17.19
CA LYS A 13 0.98 -40.78 17.13
C LYS A 13 1.42 -40.41 15.73
N LEU A 14 0.90 -41.08 14.69
CA LEU A 14 1.11 -40.77 13.29
C LEU A 14 0.31 -39.52 12.88
N SER A 15 -0.90 -39.31 13.38
CA SER A 15 -1.69 -38.09 13.16
C SER A 15 -1.18 -36.87 13.95
N GLY A 16 -0.31 -37.09 14.96
CA GLY A 16 0.43 -36.05 15.67
C GLY A 16 1.79 -35.69 15.05
N LEU A 17 2.24 -36.49 14.06
CA LEU A 17 3.34 -36.14 13.18
C LEU A 17 2.69 -35.47 11.97
N SER A 18 2.49 -34.15 12.04
CA SER A 18 2.07 -33.36 10.88
C SER A 18 2.96 -33.74 9.71
N ALA A 19 2.37 -34.18 8.58
CA ALA A 19 3.14 -34.38 7.36
C ALA A 19 3.91 -33.09 7.06
N PRO A 20 5.13 -33.11 6.55
CA PRO A 20 5.93 -31.90 6.34
C PRO A 20 5.16 -30.77 5.66
N GLY A 21 4.25 -31.07 4.73
CA GLY A 21 3.38 -30.10 4.08
C GLY A 21 2.31 -29.50 4.98
N GLN A 22 1.82 -30.22 6.00
CA GLN A 22 0.85 -29.66 6.98
C GLN A 22 1.54 -28.69 7.94
N ALA A 23 2.77 -29.01 8.37
CA ALA A 23 3.55 -28.11 9.20
C ALA A 23 3.86 -26.78 8.47
N MET A 24 4.18 -26.83 7.18
CA MET A 24 4.41 -25.61 6.40
C MET A 24 3.13 -24.82 6.17
N ALA A 25 1.99 -25.47 5.98
CA ALA A 25 0.70 -24.79 5.86
C ALA A 25 0.33 -24.05 7.17
N GLU A 26 0.59 -24.63 8.34
CA GLU A 26 0.39 -23.99 9.64
C GLU A 26 1.33 -22.76 9.82
N VAL A 27 2.60 -22.87 9.41
CA VAL A 27 3.55 -21.75 9.45
C VAL A 27 3.09 -20.63 8.50
N LEU A 28 2.61 -20.97 7.30
CA LEU A 28 2.08 -20.00 6.35
C LEU A 28 0.87 -19.25 6.91
N GLU A 29 -0.06 -19.98 7.55
CA GLU A 29 -1.24 -19.37 8.18
C GLU A 29 -0.85 -18.43 9.33
N GLN A 30 0.10 -18.85 10.18
CA GLN A 30 0.61 -18.01 11.27
C GLN A 30 1.31 -16.75 10.74
N ALA A 31 2.09 -16.87 9.67
CA ALA A 31 2.73 -15.72 9.02
C ALA A 31 1.70 -14.75 8.41
N GLN A 32 0.62 -15.27 7.82
CA GLN A 32 -0.49 -14.46 7.30
C GLN A 32 -1.24 -13.74 8.43
N ALA A 33 -1.48 -14.41 9.55
CA ALA A 33 -2.07 -13.78 10.73
C ALA A 33 -1.16 -12.69 11.31
N ALA A 34 0.15 -12.94 11.39
CA ALA A 34 1.13 -11.95 11.82
C ALA A 34 1.16 -10.73 10.90
N LEU A 35 1.05 -10.93 9.58
CA LEU A 35 0.94 -9.85 8.59
C LEU A 35 -0.34 -9.02 8.80
N ALA A 36 -1.47 -9.66 9.04
CA ALA A 36 -2.75 -8.99 9.29
C ALA A 36 -2.73 -8.18 10.60
N ASP A 37 -1.99 -8.64 11.60
CA ASP A 37 -1.79 -7.97 12.89
C ASP A 37 -0.63 -6.93 12.86
N GLU A 38 -0.05 -6.64 11.69
CA GLU A 38 1.09 -5.72 11.51
C GLU A 38 2.35 -6.13 12.31
N ARG A 39 2.47 -7.39 12.68
CA ARG A 39 3.65 -7.96 13.33
C ARG A 39 4.71 -8.32 12.29
N TRP A 40 5.35 -7.28 11.74
CA TRP A 40 6.21 -7.38 10.56
C TRP A 40 7.35 -8.37 10.71
N MET A 41 8.01 -8.40 11.87
CA MET A 41 9.15 -9.31 12.11
C MET A 41 8.69 -10.77 12.14
N ASP A 42 7.59 -11.08 12.84
CA ASP A 42 7.05 -12.45 12.93
C ASP A 42 6.55 -12.92 11.56
N ALA A 43 5.88 -12.04 10.81
CA ALA A 43 5.43 -12.32 9.46
C ALA A 43 6.61 -12.64 8.52
N GLN A 44 7.67 -11.80 8.57
CA GLN A 44 8.86 -11.99 7.75
C GLN A 44 9.55 -13.31 8.04
N GLU A 45 9.72 -13.67 9.32
CA GLU A 45 10.33 -14.92 9.73
C GLU A 45 9.50 -16.12 9.27
N GLY A 46 8.18 -16.09 9.46
CA GLY A 46 7.28 -17.16 9.05
C GLY A 46 7.28 -17.37 7.53
N PHE A 47 7.15 -16.31 6.73
CA PHE A 47 7.22 -16.45 5.27
C PHE A 47 8.60 -16.90 4.79
N ALA A 48 9.69 -16.42 5.39
CA ALA A 48 11.03 -16.87 5.06
C ALA A 48 11.23 -18.36 5.39
N GLN A 49 10.68 -18.85 6.48
CA GLN A 49 10.70 -20.27 6.83
C GLN A 49 9.95 -21.14 5.81
N VAL A 50 8.78 -20.69 5.32
CA VAL A 50 8.07 -21.38 4.25
C VAL A 50 8.92 -21.44 2.99
N LEU A 51 9.52 -20.31 2.58
CA LEU A 51 10.31 -20.21 1.35
C LEU A 51 11.62 -21.02 1.39
N GLN A 52 12.17 -21.33 2.57
CA GLN A 52 13.30 -22.26 2.70
C GLN A 52 12.96 -23.69 2.29
N GLN A 53 11.72 -24.12 2.48
CA GLN A 53 11.24 -25.47 2.15
C GLN A 53 10.52 -25.50 0.80
N GLU A 54 9.82 -24.44 0.47
CA GLU A 54 8.98 -24.26 -0.71
C GLU A 54 9.35 -22.96 -1.44
N PRO A 55 10.48 -22.87 -2.14
CA PRO A 55 10.97 -21.62 -2.75
C PRO A 55 10.01 -21.00 -3.77
N GLU A 56 9.12 -21.80 -4.36
CA GLU A 56 8.16 -21.37 -5.38
C GLU A 56 6.76 -21.12 -4.81
N ASN A 57 6.60 -21.10 -3.48
CA ASN A 57 5.30 -20.85 -2.84
C ASN A 57 4.87 -19.39 -3.08
N GLY A 58 3.97 -19.18 -4.03
CA GLY A 58 3.48 -17.85 -4.43
C GLY A 58 2.82 -17.07 -3.30
N ALA A 59 2.09 -17.75 -2.40
CA ALA A 59 1.45 -17.11 -1.25
C ALA A 59 2.50 -16.61 -0.24
N ALA A 60 3.58 -17.38 -0.01
CA ALA A 60 4.66 -16.98 0.88
C ALA A 60 5.50 -15.84 0.28
N ILE A 61 5.79 -15.89 -1.03
CA ILE A 61 6.47 -14.79 -1.76
C ILE A 61 5.64 -13.51 -1.62
N ALA A 62 4.35 -13.57 -1.99
CA ALA A 62 3.46 -12.41 -1.93
C ALA A 62 3.30 -11.87 -0.49
N GLY A 63 3.23 -12.77 0.50
CA GLY A 63 3.19 -12.42 1.92
C GLY A 63 4.45 -11.68 2.35
N LEU A 64 5.63 -12.18 2.00
CA LEU A 64 6.91 -11.54 2.31
C LEU A 64 7.04 -10.15 1.64
N VAL A 65 6.64 -10.02 0.37
CA VAL A 65 6.61 -8.73 -0.34
C VAL A 65 5.71 -7.72 0.39
N ARG A 66 4.50 -8.14 0.79
CA ARG A 66 3.57 -7.27 1.55
C ARG A 66 4.08 -6.92 2.93
N THR A 67 4.76 -7.85 3.61
CA THR A 67 5.41 -7.61 4.91
C THR A 67 6.49 -6.55 4.79
N LEU A 68 7.38 -6.66 3.80
CA LEU A 68 8.42 -5.66 3.54
C LEU A 68 7.81 -4.29 3.22
N LEU A 69 6.76 -4.26 2.42
CA LEU A 69 6.07 -3.02 2.07
C LEU A 69 5.42 -2.38 3.30
N GLY A 70 4.72 -3.13 4.14
CA GLY A 70 4.09 -2.65 5.37
C GLY A 70 5.10 -2.18 6.41
N ALA A 71 6.27 -2.82 6.48
CA ALA A 71 7.40 -2.40 7.32
C ALA A 71 8.14 -1.15 6.79
N GLY A 72 7.68 -0.54 5.68
CA GLY A 72 8.32 0.63 5.09
C GLY A 72 9.57 0.33 4.26
N SER A 73 9.86 -0.93 3.99
CA SER A 73 11.02 -1.40 3.22
C SER A 73 10.69 -1.63 1.74
N GLY A 74 10.04 -0.65 1.09
CA GLY A 74 9.57 -0.77 -0.29
C GLY A 74 10.65 -1.10 -1.31
N GLU A 75 11.89 -0.60 -1.11
CA GLU A 75 13.03 -0.93 -1.97
C GLU A 75 13.40 -2.43 -1.88
N GLN A 76 13.35 -3.01 -0.68
CA GLN A 76 13.60 -4.43 -0.48
C GLN A 76 12.48 -5.29 -1.08
N ALA A 77 11.22 -4.83 -0.97
CA ALA A 77 10.08 -5.48 -1.61
C ALA A 77 10.24 -5.49 -3.15
N GLN A 78 10.68 -4.39 -3.74
CA GLN A 78 10.97 -4.31 -5.17
C GLN A 78 12.14 -5.21 -5.57
N ALA A 79 13.24 -5.19 -4.83
CA ALA A 79 14.40 -6.04 -5.08
C ALA A 79 14.06 -7.55 -5.02
N LEU A 80 13.20 -7.95 -4.08
CA LEU A 80 12.69 -9.32 -4.01
C LEU A 80 11.91 -9.67 -5.29
N LEU A 81 10.99 -8.83 -5.74
CA LEU A 81 10.23 -9.05 -6.97
C LEU A 81 11.13 -9.12 -8.21
N ASP A 82 12.17 -8.28 -8.27
CA ASP A 82 13.13 -8.26 -9.39
C ASP A 82 14.00 -9.52 -9.45
N SER A 83 14.22 -10.17 -8.30
CA SER A 83 14.98 -11.43 -8.21
C SER A 83 14.20 -12.66 -8.63
N LEU A 84 12.87 -12.58 -8.78
CA LEU A 84 12.01 -13.71 -9.13
C LEU A 84 12.12 -14.07 -10.62
N GLU A 85 11.98 -15.36 -10.91
CA GLU A 85 11.80 -15.84 -12.29
C GLU A 85 10.45 -15.37 -12.87
N ASP A 86 10.39 -15.25 -14.19
CA ASP A 86 9.18 -14.77 -14.89
C ASP A 86 7.94 -15.63 -14.65
N SER A 87 8.11 -16.92 -14.38
CA SER A 87 7.05 -17.86 -14.02
C SER A 87 6.39 -17.47 -12.69
N LEU A 88 7.21 -17.16 -11.69
CA LEU A 88 6.75 -16.79 -10.35
C LEU A 88 6.12 -15.40 -10.32
N ARG A 89 6.62 -14.45 -11.13
CA ARG A 89 6.02 -13.11 -11.27
C ARG A 89 4.59 -13.14 -11.80
N LYS A 90 4.22 -14.18 -12.58
CA LYS A 90 2.88 -14.36 -13.15
C LYS A 90 1.91 -15.10 -12.24
N VAL A 91 2.36 -15.55 -11.07
CA VAL A 91 1.46 -16.11 -10.05
C VAL A 91 0.54 -15.00 -9.55
N PRO A 92 -0.80 -15.19 -9.50
CA PRO A 92 -1.75 -14.12 -9.22
C PRO A 92 -1.50 -13.38 -7.89
N GLU A 93 -1.10 -14.11 -6.85
CA GLU A 93 -0.78 -13.54 -5.54
C GLU A 93 0.44 -12.62 -5.59
N VAL A 94 1.48 -13.03 -6.35
CA VAL A 94 2.71 -12.27 -6.55
C VAL A 94 2.45 -11.05 -7.42
N GLU A 95 1.68 -11.20 -8.50
CA GLU A 95 1.27 -10.09 -9.36
C GLU A 95 0.50 -9.02 -8.57
N SER A 96 -0.44 -9.44 -7.71
CA SER A 96 -1.16 -8.53 -6.83
C SER A 96 -0.23 -7.79 -5.85
N ALA A 97 0.76 -8.48 -5.28
CA ALA A 97 1.75 -7.86 -4.42
C ALA A 97 2.67 -6.89 -5.17
N ALA A 98 3.06 -7.22 -6.40
CA ALA A 98 3.85 -6.34 -7.27
C ALA A 98 3.10 -5.04 -7.62
N GLN A 99 1.79 -5.12 -7.89
CA GLN A 99 0.96 -3.94 -8.12
C GLN A 99 0.92 -3.02 -6.89
N ALA A 100 0.84 -3.60 -5.67
CA ALA A 100 0.88 -2.83 -4.44
C ALA A 100 2.23 -2.11 -4.25
N VAL A 101 3.36 -2.78 -4.55
CA VAL A 101 4.70 -2.17 -4.50
C VAL A 101 4.82 -1.04 -5.53
N ALA A 102 4.37 -1.24 -6.77
CA ALA A 102 4.40 -0.20 -7.80
C ALA A 102 3.59 1.03 -7.41
N LEU A 103 2.39 0.84 -6.83
CA LEU A 103 1.56 1.93 -6.35
C LEU A 103 2.23 2.70 -5.20
N ALA A 104 2.81 1.99 -4.23
CA ALA A 104 3.50 2.61 -3.11
C ALA A 104 4.76 3.37 -3.56
N SER A 105 5.52 2.83 -4.52
CA SER A 105 6.69 3.51 -5.11
C SER A 105 6.31 4.81 -5.82
N GLN A 106 5.20 4.80 -6.56
CA GLN A 106 4.67 6.01 -7.19
C GLN A 106 4.25 7.07 -6.15
N ALA A 107 3.59 6.64 -5.08
CA ALA A 107 3.21 7.53 -3.98
C ALA A 107 4.44 8.12 -3.27
N ALA A 108 5.44 7.29 -2.98
CA ALA A 108 6.71 7.72 -2.37
C ALA A 108 7.49 8.70 -3.26
N ALA A 109 7.56 8.44 -4.58
CA ALA A 109 8.19 9.34 -5.53
C ALA A 109 7.49 10.71 -5.59
N LYS A 110 6.15 10.73 -5.54
CA LYS A 110 5.38 11.98 -5.46
C LYS A 110 5.64 12.71 -4.13
N ALA A 111 5.62 12.01 -3.01
CA ALA A 111 5.88 12.58 -1.68
C ALA A 111 7.31 13.14 -1.56
N GLY A 112 8.31 12.49 -2.14
CA GLY A 112 9.69 12.97 -2.17
C GLY A 112 9.90 14.31 -2.87
N ARG A 113 8.95 14.73 -3.72
CA ARG A 113 8.98 16.03 -4.39
C ARG A 113 8.45 17.19 -3.53
N ILE A 114 7.82 16.91 -2.39
CA ILE A 114 7.19 17.95 -1.54
C ILE A 114 8.18 19.05 -1.16
N PRO A 115 9.39 18.77 -0.61
CA PRO A 115 10.33 19.82 -0.19
C PRO A 115 10.79 20.73 -1.34
N GLU A 116 11.01 20.16 -2.53
CA GLU A 116 11.38 20.91 -3.73
C GLU A 116 10.26 21.86 -4.17
N LEU A 117 9.02 21.37 -4.18
CA LEU A 117 7.85 22.13 -4.58
C LEU A 117 7.52 23.24 -3.56
N GLU A 118 7.66 22.97 -2.27
CA GLU A 118 7.55 23.97 -1.20
C GLU A 118 8.61 25.09 -1.39
N HIS A 119 9.84 24.70 -1.68
CA HIS A 119 10.91 25.69 -1.95
C HIS A 119 10.61 26.54 -3.18
N ARG A 120 10.14 25.96 -4.28
CA ARG A 120 9.70 26.72 -5.48
C ARG A 120 8.59 27.71 -5.15
N LEU A 121 7.61 27.30 -4.35
CA LEU A 121 6.51 28.18 -3.93
C LEU A 121 6.96 29.28 -2.96
N ALA A 122 7.98 29.03 -2.14
CA ALA A 122 8.58 30.07 -1.31
C ALA A 122 9.25 31.15 -2.15
N GLN A 123 9.86 30.78 -3.30
CA GLN A 123 10.47 31.72 -4.23
C GLN A 123 9.43 32.41 -5.14
N ASN A 124 8.41 31.68 -5.56
CA ASN A 124 7.35 32.19 -6.44
C ASN A 124 5.96 31.74 -5.95
N PRO A 125 5.33 32.50 -5.02
CA PRO A 125 4.02 32.14 -4.47
C PRO A 125 2.87 32.08 -5.47
N VAL A 126 3.03 32.61 -6.69
CA VAL A 126 2.00 32.59 -7.74
C VAL A 126 2.24 31.49 -8.79
N ASP A 127 3.22 30.61 -8.57
CA ASP A 127 3.45 29.46 -9.43
C ASP A 127 2.32 28.42 -9.23
N HIS A 128 1.26 28.56 -10.03
CA HIS A 128 0.10 27.64 -9.96
C HIS A 128 0.47 26.21 -10.35
N GLN A 129 1.45 26.00 -11.23
CA GLN A 129 1.89 24.65 -11.60
C GLN A 129 2.59 23.97 -10.41
N ALA A 130 3.56 24.63 -9.78
CA ALA A 130 4.21 24.10 -8.60
C ALA A 130 3.21 23.85 -7.46
N ARG A 131 2.21 24.72 -7.29
CA ARG A 131 1.15 24.56 -6.28
C ARG A 131 0.24 23.37 -6.57
N HIS A 132 -0.10 23.13 -7.83
CA HIS A 132 -0.89 21.97 -8.25
C HIS A 132 -0.10 20.66 -8.03
N ASP A 133 1.16 20.63 -8.45
CA ASP A 133 2.05 19.46 -8.29
C ASP A 133 2.26 19.16 -6.79
N LEU A 134 2.40 20.20 -5.96
CA LEU A 134 2.48 20.06 -4.51
C LEU A 134 1.19 19.46 -3.93
N ALA A 135 0.03 19.92 -4.37
CA ALA A 135 -1.25 19.37 -3.92
C ALA A 135 -1.40 17.88 -4.31
N GLU A 136 -0.96 17.49 -5.51
CA GLU A 136 -0.95 16.09 -5.94
C GLU A 136 0.01 15.23 -5.08
N ALA A 137 1.22 15.75 -4.79
CA ALA A 137 2.19 15.07 -3.94
C ALA A 137 1.70 14.92 -2.49
N LEU A 138 1.10 15.97 -1.92
CA LEU A 138 0.50 15.98 -0.59
C LEU A 138 -0.65 14.97 -0.49
N TYR A 139 -1.52 14.91 -1.49
CA TYR A 139 -2.60 13.91 -1.56
C TYR A 139 -2.03 12.49 -1.59
N GLY A 140 -1.02 12.23 -2.42
CA GLY A 140 -0.33 10.95 -2.47
C GLY A 140 0.35 10.55 -1.16
N ALA A 141 0.74 11.53 -0.34
CA ALA A 141 1.31 11.35 1.01
C ALA A 141 0.25 11.26 2.12
N GLY A 142 -1.05 11.27 1.79
CA GLY A 142 -2.15 11.25 2.78
C GLY A 142 -2.41 12.58 3.49
N ARG A 143 -1.68 13.66 3.13
CA ARG A 143 -1.85 15.02 3.69
C ARG A 143 -3.02 15.75 3.01
N ASN A 144 -4.22 15.12 3.09
CA ASN A 144 -5.40 15.50 2.32
C ASN A 144 -5.88 16.94 2.58
N GLN A 145 -5.83 17.40 3.83
CA GLN A 145 -6.23 18.77 4.19
C GLN A 145 -5.37 19.80 3.46
N GLU A 146 -4.05 19.61 3.46
CA GLU A 146 -3.11 20.53 2.83
C GLU A 146 -3.24 20.53 1.31
N ALA A 147 -3.44 19.33 0.72
CA ALA A 147 -3.73 19.21 -0.71
C ALA A 147 -4.98 20.03 -1.12
N ILE A 148 -6.06 19.90 -0.37
CA ILE A 148 -7.30 20.66 -0.58
C ILE A 148 -7.04 22.17 -0.47
N ASP A 149 -6.28 22.61 0.53
CA ASP A 149 -5.96 24.03 0.75
C ASP A 149 -5.20 24.63 -0.43
N HIS A 150 -4.17 23.93 -0.94
CA HIS A 150 -3.41 24.37 -2.11
C HIS A 150 -4.28 24.46 -3.37
N LEU A 151 -5.17 23.50 -3.62
CA LEU A 151 -6.07 23.52 -4.77
C LEU A 151 -7.08 24.68 -4.70
N LEU A 152 -7.66 24.93 -3.52
CA LEU A 152 -8.56 26.05 -3.32
C LEU A 152 -7.86 27.41 -3.51
N MET A 153 -6.57 27.52 -3.17
CA MET A 153 -5.78 28.73 -3.43
C MET A 153 -5.64 28.99 -4.94
N ILE A 154 -5.40 27.95 -5.75
CA ILE A 154 -5.35 28.10 -7.22
C ILE A 154 -6.71 28.57 -7.74
N ILE A 155 -7.80 27.90 -7.37
CA ILE A 155 -9.15 28.20 -7.86
C ILE A 155 -9.55 29.62 -7.48
N LYS A 156 -9.17 30.09 -6.28
CA LYS A 156 -9.42 31.46 -5.84
C LYS A 156 -8.66 32.50 -6.68
N ALA A 157 -7.42 32.19 -7.05
CA ALA A 157 -6.58 33.09 -7.83
C ALA A 157 -6.93 33.10 -9.32
N ASN A 158 -7.18 31.93 -9.89
CA ASN A 158 -7.54 31.74 -11.29
C ASN A 158 -8.41 30.50 -11.47
N ARG A 159 -9.72 30.69 -11.64
CA ARG A 159 -10.71 29.59 -11.75
C ARG A 159 -10.48 28.68 -12.95
N ASP A 160 -10.02 29.24 -14.05
CA ASP A 160 -9.89 28.53 -15.33
C ASP A 160 -8.45 28.07 -15.59
N TRP A 161 -7.56 28.21 -14.62
CA TRP A 161 -6.16 27.82 -14.76
C TRP A 161 -6.06 26.36 -15.26
N ASN A 162 -5.31 26.17 -16.36
CA ASN A 162 -5.05 24.90 -17.00
C ASN A 162 -6.33 24.03 -17.13
N GLU A 163 -7.33 24.57 -17.85
CA GLU A 163 -8.61 23.89 -18.08
C GLU A 163 -9.30 23.41 -16.79
N GLN A 164 -9.22 24.20 -15.72
CA GLN A 164 -9.75 23.89 -14.39
C GLN A 164 -9.09 22.67 -13.72
N ALA A 165 -7.83 22.35 -14.03
CA ALA A 165 -7.12 21.18 -13.50
C ALA A 165 -7.16 21.11 -11.96
N ALA A 166 -7.00 22.26 -11.27
CA ALA A 166 -7.10 22.32 -9.82
C ALA A 166 -8.49 21.91 -9.30
N ARG A 167 -9.56 22.31 -9.99
CA ARG A 167 -10.93 21.91 -9.63
C ARG A 167 -11.16 20.45 -9.91
N GLN A 168 -10.67 19.93 -11.03
CA GLN A 168 -10.82 18.50 -11.38
C GLN A 168 -10.13 17.61 -10.35
N LEU A 169 -8.90 17.95 -9.94
CA LEU A 169 -8.19 17.20 -8.91
C LEU A 169 -8.89 17.29 -7.55
N LEU A 170 -9.36 18.48 -7.17
CA LEU A 170 -10.11 18.69 -5.93
C LEU A 170 -11.37 17.80 -5.85
N LEU A 171 -12.13 17.72 -6.95
CA LEU A 171 -13.32 16.86 -7.00
C LEU A 171 -12.96 15.38 -6.92
N LYS A 172 -11.89 14.93 -7.57
CA LYS A 172 -11.38 13.55 -7.43
C LYS A 172 -11.01 13.23 -5.99
N ILE A 173 -10.38 14.16 -5.26
CA ILE A 173 -10.06 13.98 -3.83
C ILE A 173 -11.35 13.85 -3.01
N PHE A 174 -12.36 14.70 -3.27
CA PHE A 174 -13.64 14.59 -2.56
C PHE A 174 -14.36 13.27 -2.82
N ASP A 175 -14.32 12.78 -4.05
CA ASP A 175 -14.94 11.50 -4.40
C ASP A 175 -14.20 10.32 -3.73
N ALA A 176 -12.87 10.37 -3.67
CA ALA A 176 -12.05 9.35 -3.01
C ALA A 176 -12.23 9.34 -1.48
N LEU A 177 -12.38 10.49 -0.85
CA LEU A 177 -12.63 10.60 0.61
C LEU A 177 -14.05 10.21 0.98
N GLY A 178 -15.01 10.35 0.05
CA GLY A 178 -16.43 10.11 0.26
C GLY A 178 -17.22 11.37 0.66
N ALA A 179 -18.52 11.35 0.33
CA ALA A 179 -19.38 12.53 0.44
C ALA A 179 -19.62 13.02 1.89
N SER A 180 -19.57 12.11 2.85
CA SER A 180 -19.80 12.39 4.29
C SER A 180 -18.53 12.72 5.06
N HIS A 181 -17.34 12.60 4.45
CA HIS A 181 -16.07 12.89 5.12
C HIS A 181 -15.95 14.38 5.47
N ASP A 182 -15.48 14.70 6.67
CA ASP A 182 -15.40 16.09 7.18
C ASP A 182 -14.64 17.03 6.25
N LEU A 183 -13.51 16.57 5.69
CA LEU A 183 -12.71 17.35 4.73
C LEU A 183 -13.48 17.63 3.44
N THR A 184 -14.30 16.68 2.97
CA THR A 184 -15.16 16.85 1.80
C THR A 184 -16.24 17.91 2.05
N LEU A 185 -16.91 17.83 3.21
CA LEU A 185 -17.96 18.77 3.58
C LEU A 185 -17.40 20.19 3.73
N ALA A 186 -16.28 20.35 4.45
CA ALA A 186 -15.60 21.64 4.63
C ALA A 186 -15.07 22.19 3.30
N GLY A 187 -14.42 21.35 2.49
CA GLY A 187 -13.86 21.73 1.19
C GLY A 187 -14.93 22.18 0.19
N ARG A 188 -16.07 21.48 0.12
CA ARG A 188 -17.20 21.87 -0.75
C ARG A 188 -17.81 23.22 -0.35
N ARG A 189 -17.96 23.51 0.95
CA ARG A 189 -18.42 24.82 1.42
C ARG A 189 -17.47 25.94 0.98
N ARG A 190 -16.15 25.75 1.16
CA ARG A 190 -15.12 26.71 0.76
C ARG A 190 -15.09 26.92 -0.76
N LEU A 191 -15.19 25.82 -1.53
CA LEU A 191 -15.26 25.88 -2.98
C LEU A 191 -16.50 26.70 -3.44
N SER A 192 -17.67 26.43 -2.84
CA SER A 192 -18.90 27.19 -3.13
C SER A 192 -18.72 28.67 -2.85
N THR A 193 -18.14 29.04 -1.69
CA THR A 193 -17.86 30.44 -1.38
C THR A 193 -16.95 31.09 -2.43
N ILE A 194 -15.90 30.40 -2.90
CA ILE A 194 -14.99 30.92 -3.93
C ILE A 194 -15.70 31.12 -5.29
N LEU A 195 -16.61 30.20 -5.65
CA LEU A 195 -17.28 30.25 -6.95
C LEU A 195 -18.39 31.31 -7.05
N PHE A 196 -19.01 31.67 -5.90
CA PHE A 196 -20.16 32.57 -5.85
C PHE A 196 -19.85 33.91 -5.15
N SER A 197 -18.59 34.15 -4.79
CA SER A 197 -18.10 35.47 -4.37
C SER A 197 -17.51 36.23 -5.56
#